data_9a2218a13ffeb9310497c2cd76a434e7
#
_entry.id   9a2218a13ffeb9310497c2cd76a434e7
#
_cell.length_a   1.000
_cell.length_b   1.000
_cell.length_c   1.000
_cell.angle_alpha   90.00
_cell.angle_beta   90.00
_cell.angle_gamma   90.00
#
_symmetry.space_group_name_H-M   'P 1'
#
loop_
_entity.id
_entity.type
_entity.pdbx_description
1 polymer ?
#
loop_
_entity_poly.entity_id
_entity_poly.type
_entity_poly.pdbx_seq_one_letter_code
_entity_poly.pdbx_strand_id
1 'polypeptide(L)'
;MSEADKDSWTKLDDQLVRNYGTYGRADAIGLKAGSYQLKVVQLIDGNESAKETAVSSSLEVRAHDRTGFAHMNRDTEGIYEGVGAYRNDGTLKDNALVLYVTANNAKTITQKFQYYASGKDDLYKSYTGIGRIIEGYRKCWAQGNSKGFTLPPLVVRIIGLLKNGDMDYLSGAGLQIKGENKATELPITIEGVGSDATISGFGFAISQVTGVEIRNLGIMLYNDDGISVTSNGKHLWLHNNDIFYGSTGKDADQVKGDGAIDIKLSQYCTVSYTHFFDCGKCSLLDANAKSENWVDQLTYHHNWFDHTDQRNPRCRNGRMFHVYNNYFDGNALYGIGMACGSSTFAEGNYFRNCQFPVLNSAQGSDKQMLVEKQIANVEISNKGYLSGEKGGVTKWWNNIVKNARSLYTQNTAVKSYSFDVYEVESRDEVIPSSVKTLNGGTSYSNFDTSDSFYSCTPDAPEDVPAIVMSKYGAGRCEQGDFKWQFDNSIQDENEELIDDLKNDLVSYLSTLVGYFGTNIKNGGGTGNSGGDAEKNEDYVPSYLNNSTAIPSVAYGTGTSTDKWHKIDGTTLSNAPDSRGVYVYKGKKIVR
;
A
#
# COMPACT_ATOMS: atom_id res chain seq x y z
N MET A 1 16.57 0.18 -20.89
CA MET A 1 16.64 -0.98 -19.96
C MET A 1 16.93 -2.25 -20.74
N SER A 2 17.76 -3.14 -20.22
CA SER A 2 18.01 -4.48 -20.74
C SER A 2 18.14 -5.46 -19.57
N GLU A 3 17.81 -6.74 -19.76
CA GLU A 3 18.28 -7.78 -18.84
C GLU A 3 19.81 -7.77 -18.81
N ALA A 4 20.40 -8.06 -17.65
CA ALA A 4 21.86 -8.14 -17.55
C ALA A 4 22.40 -9.19 -18.54
N ASP A 5 23.55 -8.90 -19.14
CA ASP A 5 24.22 -9.73 -20.14
C ASP A 5 23.49 -9.91 -21.48
N LYS A 6 22.41 -9.16 -21.72
CA LYS A 6 21.76 -9.07 -23.02
C LYS A 6 21.99 -7.68 -23.64
N ASP A 7 22.38 -7.62 -24.90
CA ASP A 7 22.50 -6.36 -25.65
C ASP A 7 21.18 -6.02 -26.37
N SER A 8 20.08 -6.15 -25.65
CA SER A 8 18.72 -5.90 -26.13
C SER A 8 18.06 -4.81 -25.30
N TRP A 9 18.15 -3.57 -25.79
CA TRP A 9 17.70 -2.39 -25.03
C TRP A 9 16.24 -2.04 -25.35
N THR A 10 15.43 -1.94 -24.33
CA THR A 10 14.05 -1.45 -24.40
C THR A 10 13.98 -0.05 -23.81
N LYS A 11 13.38 0.89 -24.53
CA LYS A 11 13.15 2.24 -24.06
C LYS A 11 12.16 2.22 -22.90
N LEU A 12 12.43 3.01 -21.85
CA LEU A 12 11.44 3.33 -20.84
C LEU A 12 10.45 4.36 -21.39
N ASP A 13 9.25 4.36 -20.83
CA ASP A 13 8.29 5.41 -21.08
C ASP A 13 8.84 6.78 -20.63
N ASP A 14 8.61 7.81 -21.43
CA ASP A 14 9.12 9.14 -21.15
C ASP A 14 8.63 9.70 -19.80
N GLN A 15 7.45 9.30 -19.37
CA GLN A 15 6.86 9.73 -18.10
C GLN A 15 7.48 9.02 -16.88
N LEU A 16 8.24 7.98 -17.09
CA LEU A 16 9.08 7.34 -16.07
C LEU A 16 10.44 8.01 -15.87
N VAL A 17 10.78 8.99 -16.72
CA VAL A 17 12.03 9.76 -16.61
C VAL A 17 11.69 11.18 -16.16
N ARG A 18 11.91 11.46 -14.90
CA ARG A 18 11.41 12.67 -14.22
C ARG A 18 12.51 13.62 -13.81
N ASN A 19 12.17 14.91 -13.79
CA ASN A 19 13.05 16.02 -13.39
C ASN A 19 12.66 16.51 -11.98
N TYR A 20 13.61 16.50 -11.07
CA TYR A 20 13.49 17.02 -9.71
C TYR A 20 14.35 18.29 -9.50
N GLY A 21 14.67 19.00 -10.56
CA GLY A 21 15.46 20.23 -10.53
C GLY A 21 16.96 19.98 -10.44
N THR A 22 17.42 19.41 -9.34
CA THR A 22 18.86 19.13 -9.11
C THR A 22 19.30 17.76 -9.63
N TYR A 23 18.37 16.86 -9.91
CA TYR A 23 18.65 15.53 -10.45
C TYR A 23 17.50 15.03 -11.34
N GLY A 24 17.82 14.05 -12.17
CA GLY A 24 16.84 13.27 -12.91
C GLY A 24 16.68 11.89 -12.27
N ARG A 25 15.47 11.34 -12.31
CA ARG A 25 15.17 9.99 -11.86
C ARG A 25 14.45 9.19 -12.94
N ALA A 26 14.85 7.96 -13.13
CA ALA A 26 14.16 7.00 -14.00
C ALA A 26 13.78 5.78 -13.20
N ASP A 27 12.51 5.36 -13.27
CA ASP A 27 12.02 4.14 -12.66
C ASP A 27 11.56 3.17 -13.74
N ALA A 28 11.99 1.91 -13.65
CA ALA A 28 11.52 0.82 -14.49
C ALA A 28 10.52 -0.02 -13.68
N ILE A 29 9.27 -0.05 -14.13
CA ILE A 29 8.16 -0.68 -13.42
C ILE A 29 7.55 -1.80 -14.27
N GLY A 30 7.07 -2.86 -13.64
CA GLY A 30 6.46 -3.99 -14.34
C GLY A 30 7.50 -4.94 -14.92
N LEU A 31 8.57 -5.14 -14.19
CA LEU A 31 9.63 -6.08 -14.54
C LEU A 31 9.44 -7.40 -13.78
N LYS A 32 9.78 -8.48 -14.43
CA LYS A 32 9.99 -9.78 -13.79
C LYS A 32 11.20 -9.70 -12.86
N ALA A 33 11.19 -10.49 -11.78
CA ALA A 33 12.35 -10.63 -10.94
C ALA A 33 13.58 -11.08 -11.72
N GLY A 34 14.72 -10.44 -11.48
CA GLY A 34 15.96 -10.73 -12.22
C GLY A 34 16.93 -9.55 -12.17
N SER A 35 18.02 -9.70 -12.92
CA SER A 35 19.08 -8.70 -13.00
C SER A 35 18.95 -7.88 -14.29
N TYR A 36 19.02 -6.55 -14.15
CA TYR A 36 18.83 -5.60 -15.25
C TYR A 36 19.91 -4.54 -15.26
N GLN A 37 20.06 -3.88 -16.38
CA GLN A 37 20.87 -2.67 -16.54
C GLN A 37 20.03 -1.54 -17.12
N LEU A 38 20.31 -0.32 -16.70
CA LEU A 38 19.77 0.90 -17.28
C LEU A 38 20.86 1.59 -18.11
N LYS A 39 20.47 2.05 -19.29
CA LYS A 39 21.32 2.87 -20.16
C LYS A 39 20.70 4.24 -20.29
N VAL A 40 21.48 5.27 -20.00
CA VAL A 40 21.12 6.67 -20.22
C VAL A 40 21.95 7.17 -21.39
N VAL A 41 21.29 7.76 -22.38
CA VAL A 41 21.93 8.30 -23.58
C VAL A 41 21.51 9.74 -23.75
N GLN A 42 22.46 10.63 -23.97
CA GLN A 42 22.14 11.99 -24.37
C GLN A 42 21.72 12.01 -25.83
N LEU A 43 20.67 12.74 -26.16
CA LEU A 43 20.32 13.03 -27.54
C LEU A 43 20.86 14.39 -27.93
N ILE A 44 21.58 14.45 -29.05
CA ILE A 44 22.04 15.68 -29.71
C ILE A 44 21.31 15.75 -31.05
N ASP A 45 20.51 16.81 -31.23
CA ASP A 45 19.67 16.99 -32.43
C ASP A 45 18.81 15.74 -32.76
N GLY A 46 18.30 15.07 -31.70
CA GLY A 46 17.47 13.88 -31.82
C GLY A 46 18.23 12.57 -32.07
N ASN A 47 19.55 12.59 -32.16
CA ASN A 47 20.39 11.41 -32.38
C ASN A 47 21.13 11.01 -31.11
N GLU A 48 21.23 9.70 -30.86
CA GLU A 48 21.97 9.16 -29.72
C GLU A 48 23.46 9.52 -29.80
N SER A 49 23.99 10.14 -28.74
CA SER A 49 25.40 10.43 -28.61
C SER A 49 26.16 9.23 -28.06
N ALA A 50 26.98 8.59 -28.86
CA ALA A 50 27.85 7.50 -28.42
C ALA A 50 28.87 7.91 -27.33
N LYS A 51 29.19 9.22 -27.25
CA LYS A 51 30.16 9.77 -26.27
C LYS A 51 29.53 10.08 -24.92
N GLU A 52 28.22 10.33 -24.90
CA GLU A 52 27.48 10.73 -23.71
C GLU A 52 26.51 9.64 -23.26
N THR A 53 26.99 8.39 -23.29
CA THR A 53 26.22 7.22 -22.87
C THR A 53 26.75 6.68 -21.55
N ALA A 54 25.85 6.38 -20.62
CA ALA A 54 26.17 5.73 -19.37
C ALA A 54 25.31 4.48 -19.18
N VAL A 55 25.94 3.40 -18.74
CA VAL A 55 25.27 2.12 -18.40
C VAL A 55 25.47 1.88 -16.91
N SER A 56 24.41 1.51 -16.21
CA SER A 56 24.48 1.16 -14.78
C SER A 56 25.24 -0.15 -14.58
N SER A 57 25.70 -0.40 -13.37
CA SER A 57 25.95 -1.75 -12.91
C SER A 57 24.68 -2.58 -12.99
N SER A 58 24.80 -3.89 -12.77
CA SER A 58 23.62 -4.77 -12.64
C SER A 58 22.75 -4.33 -11.44
N LEU A 59 21.46 -4.20 -11.67
CA LEU A 59 20.43 -3.85 -10.72
C LEU A 59 19.53 -5.06 -10.52
N GLU A 60 19.30 -5.44 -9.29
CA GLU A 60 18.40 -6.56 -8.95
C GLU A 60 16.96 -6.06 -8.81
N VAL A 61 16.06 -6.68 -9.55
CA VAL A 61 14.62 -6.55 -9.39
C VAL A 61 14.11 -7.73 -8.56
N ARG A 62 13.48 -7.43 -7.44
CA ARG A 62 12.90 -8.44 -6.55
C ARG A 62 11.43 -8.64 -6.86
N ALA A 63 10.96 -9.88 -6.72
CA ALA A 63 9.53 -10.15 -6.78
C ALA A 63 8.85 -9.57 -5.53
N HIS A 64 7.66 -9.04 -5.70
CA HIS A 64 6.77 -8.79 -4.56
C HIS A 64 6.33 -10.12 -3.95
N ASP A 65 6.27 -10.17 -2.64
CA ASP A 65 5.68 -11.30 -1.91
C ASP A 65 4.16 -11.32 -2.10
N ARG A 66 3.68 -12.29 -2.86
CA ARG A 66 2.26 -12.50 -3.16
C ARG A 66 1.60 -13.51 -2.23
N THR A 67 2.22 -13.81 -1.12
CA THR A 67 1.63 -14.69 -0.11
C THR A 67 0.39 -14.03 0.50
N GLY A 68 -0.64 -14.81 0.75
CA GLY A 68 -1.86 -14.33 1.39
C GLY A 68 -3.13 -14.61 0.58
N PHE A 69 -4.25 -14.36 1.22
CA PHE A 69 -5.57 -14.70 0.67
C PHE A 69 -5.92 -13.95 -0.61
N ALA A 70 -5.36 -12.75 -0.87
CA ALA A 70 -5.67 -12.00 -2.09
C ALA A 70 -5.33 -12.77 -3.38
N HIS A 71 -4.28 -13.58 -3.35
CA HIS A 71 -3.81 -14.35 -4.52
C HIS A 71 -4.36 -15.78 -4.56
N MET A 72 -5.04 -16.21 -3.53
CA MET A 72 -5.57 -17.56 -3.43
C MET A 72 -6.69 -17.78 -4.45
N ASN A 73 -6.67 -18.94 -5.15
CA ASN A 73 -7.69 -19.29 -6.15
C ASN A 73 -7.83 -18.26 -7.30
N ARG A 74 -6.72 -17.61 -7.68
CA ARG A 74 -6.67 -16.79 -8.90
C ARG A 74 -6.23 -17.63 -10.07
N ASP A 75 -6.81 -17.37 -11.23
CA ASP A 75 -6.42 -18.03 -12.46
C ASP A 75 -4.94 -17.78 -12.75
N THR A 76 -4.30 -18.75 -13.40
CA THR A 76 -2.88 -18.69 -13.74
C THR A 76 -2.61 -18.10 -15.13
N GLU A 77 -3.66 -17.79 -15.89
CA GLU A 77 -3.57 -17.30 -17.27
C GLU A 77 -4.60 -16.20 -17.55
N GLY A 78 -4.28 -15.35 -18.52
CA GLY A 78 -5.17 -14.31 -19.03
C GLY A 78 -5.33 -13.12 -18.08
N ILE A 79 -6.46 -12.40 -18.24
CA ILE A 79 -6.74 -11.18 -17.50
C ILE A 79 -7.07 -11.42 -16.03
N TYR A 80 -7.38 -12.63 -15.65
CA TYR A 80 -7.73 -13.01 -14.27
C TYR A 80 -6.53 -13.55 -13.49
N GLU A 81 -5.38 -13.76 -14.15
CA GLU A 81 -4.15 -14.13 -13.48
C GLU A 81 -3.73 -13.04 -12.48
N GLY A 82 -3.42 -13.42 -11.26
CA GLY A 82 -2.97 -12.49 -10.21
C GLY A 82 -4.02 -11.46 -9.80
N VAL A 83 -3.59 -10.40 -9.15
CA VAL A 83 -4.44 -9.29 -8.68
C VAL A 83 -4.08 -8.02 -9.43
N GLY A 84 -5.07 -7.17 -9.74
CA GLY A 84 -4.86 -5.94 -10.49
C GLY A 84 -4.49 -6.18 -11.94
N ALA A 85 -3.70 -5.30 -12.50
CA ALA A 85 -3.26 -5.32 -13.90
C ALA A 85 -1.92 -6.03 -14.13
N TYR A 86 -1.38 -6.69 -13.10
CA TYR A 86 -0.11 -7.39 -13.15
C TYR A 86 -0.27 -8.90 -13.08
N ARG A 87 0.64 -9.62 -13.75
CA ARG A 87 0.79 -11.06 -13.64
C ARG A 87 1.50 -11.46 -12.34
N ASN A 88 1.46 -12.73 -12.03
CA ASN A 88 2.14 -13.29 -10.86
C ASN A 88 3.66 -13.14 -10.91
N ASP A 89 4.25 -13.01 -12.10
CA ASP A 89 5.69 -12.77 -12.29
C ASP A 89 6.09 -11.29 -12.17
N GLY A 90 5.13 -10.38 -11.94
CA GLY A 90 5.36 -8.95 -11.80
C GLY A 90 5.30 -8.15 -13.10
N THR A 91 5.08 -8.80 -14.24
CA THR A 91 4.92 -8.10 -15.52
C THR A 91 3.48 -7.62 -15.73
N LEU A 92 3.30 -6.60 -16.55
CA LEU A 92 1.97 -6.15 -16.95
C LEU A 92 1.23 -7.24 -17.72
N LYS A 93 -0.07 -7.37 -17.50
CA LYS A 93 -0.96 -8.18 -18.31
C LYS A 93 -1.01 -7.66 -19.75
N ASP A 94 -1.34 -8.52 -20.71
CA ASP A 94 -1.35 -8.14 -22.13
C ASP A 94 -2.30 -6.97 -22.37
N ASN A 95 -1.85 -6.05 -23.20
CA ASN A 95 -2.61 -4.84 -23.58
C ASN A 95 -3.04 -3.96 -22.40
N ALA A 96 -2.42 -4.07 -21.23
CA ALA A 96 -2.77 -3.21 -20.10
C ALA A 96 -2.67 -1.73 -20.49
N LEU A 97 -3.75 -1.01 -20.24
CA LEU A 97 -3.82 0.44 -20.43
C LEU A 97 -3.15 1.14 -19.25
N VAL A 98 -2.12 1.91 -19.52
CA VAL A 98 -1.39 2.65 -18.48
C VAL A 98 -1.66 4.14 -18.60
N LEU A 99 -2.19 4.74 -17.55
CA LEU A 99 -2.45 6.18 -17.45
C LEU A 99 -1.48 6.79 -16.45
N TYR A 100 -0.79 7.85 -16.84
CA TYR A 100 0.09 8.62 -15.97
C TYR A 100 -0.63 9.87 -15.49
N VAL A 101 -0.73 10.03 -14.16
CA VAL A 101 -1.54 11.05 -13.52
C VAL A 101 -0.67 11.91 -12.61
N THR A 102 -0.76 13.22 -12.83
CA THR A 102 -0.16 14.27 -11.99
C THR A 102 -1.22 15.28 -11.58
N ALA A 103 -0.91 16.17 -10.66
CA ALA A 103 -1.78 17.30 -10.30
C ALA A 103 -2.26 18.11 -11.51
N ASN A 104 -1.43 18.20 -12.57
CA ASN A 104 -1.74 19.03 -13.76
C ASN A 104 -2.73 18.37 -14.71
N ASN A 105 -2.77 17.06 -14.80
CA ASN A 105 -3.59 16.37 -15.78
C ASN A 105 -4.75 15.55 -15.18
N ALA A 106 -4.81 15.37 -13.88
CA ALA A 106 -5.82 14.53 -13.24
C ALA A 106 -7.27 14.90 -13.63
N LYS A 107 -7.54 16.19 -13.91
CA LYS A 107 -8.85 16.68 -14.37
C LYS A 107 -9.04 16.62 -15.88
N THR A 108 -7.97 16.60 -16.65
CA THR A 108 -8.01 16.84 -18.10
C THR A 108 -7.63 15.62 -18.93
N ILE A 109 -7.00 14.63 -18.32
CA ILE A 109 -6.69 13.34 -18.96
C ILE A 109 -7.95 12.73 -19.53
N THR A 110 -7.89 12.23 -20.76
CA THR A 110 -9.05 11.68 -21.46
C THR A 110 -8.72 10.27 -21.93
N GLN A 111 -9.69 9.36 -21.76
CA GLN A 111 -9.60 7.99 -22.22
C GLN A 111 -10.90 7.56 -22.88
N LYS A 112 -10.79 6.82 -23.98
CA LYS A 112 -11.92 6.17 -24.65
C LYS A 112 -12.02 4.70 -24.27
N PHE A 113 -13.25 4.25 -24.05
CA PHE A 113 -13.53 2.84 -23.86
C PHE A 113 -14.61 2.38 -24.84
N GLN A 114 -14.46 1.16 -25.33
CA GLN A 114 -15.53 0.50 -26.07
C GLN A 114 -16.76 0.35 -25.18
N TYR A 115 -17.93 0.63 -25.74
CA TYR A 115 -19.19 0.45 -25.05
C TYR A 115 -20.26 -0.12 -26.00
N TYR A 116 -21.32 -0.65 -25.43
CA TYR A 116 -22.43 -1.21 -26.19
C TYR A 116 -23.63 -0.26 -26.22
N ALA A 117 -24.22 -0.10 -27.41
CA ALA A 117 -25.57 0.45 -27.59
C ALA A 117 -26.32 -0.41 -28.60
N SER A 118 -27.63 -0.65 -28.35
CA SER A 118 -28.46 -1.52 -29.19
C SER A 118 -28.43 -1.12 -30.64
N GLY A 119 -28.15 -2.09 -31.54
CA GLY A 119 -28.14 -1.88 -33.00
C GLY A 119 -26.92 -1.10 -33.52
N LYS A 120 -25.86 -0.98 -32.74
CA LYS A 120 -24.63 -0.32 -33.16
C LYS A 120 -23.42 -1.16 -32.68
N ASP A 121 -22.48 -1.35 -33.55
CA ASP A 121 -21.22 -2.04 -33.29
C ASP A 121 -20.08 -1.02 -33.11
N ASP A 122 -19.00 -1.41 -32.44
CA ASP A 122 -17.75 -0.66 -32.30
C ASP A 122 -17.88 0.80 -31.85
N LEU A 123 -18.71 1.02 -30.86
CA LEU A 123 -18.87 2.35 -30.29
C LEU A 123 -17.82 2.60 -29.21
N TYR A 124 -17.32 3.83 -29.19
CA TYR A 124 -16.38 4.31 -28.17
C TYR A 124 -16.93 5.55 -27.48
N LYS A 125 -16.72 5.63 -26.17
CA LYS A 125 -17.11 6.79 -25.37
C LYS A 125 -15.90 7.34 -24.63
N SER A 126 -15.67 8.64 -24.78
CA SER A 126 -14.61 9.37 -24.06
C SER A 126 -15.06 9.73 -22.65
N TYR A 127 -14.12 9.63 -21.72
CA TYR A 127 -14.25 10.07 -20.34
C TYR A 127 -13.06 10.98 -20.01
N THR A 128 -13.32 12.11 -19.38
CA THR A 128 -12.32 13.12 -19.03
C THR A 128 -12.23 13.27 -17.52
N GLY A 129 -10.99 13.30 -17.01
CA GLY A 129 -10.66 13.28 -15.59
C GLY A 129 -10.59 11.87 -15.03
N ILE A 130 -9.62 11.63 -14.14
CA ILE A 130 -9.29 10.28 -13.68
C ILE A 130 -10.42 9.60 -12.91
N GLY A 131 -11.18 10.35 -12.10
CA GLY A 131 -12.33 9.80 -11.40
C GLY A 131 -13.44 9.34 -12.36
N ARG A 132 -13.70 10.13 -13.41
CA ARG A 132 -14.67 9.76 -14.45
C ARG A 132 -14.16 8.66 -15.38
N ILE A 133 -12.86 8.57 -15.62
CA ILE A 133 -12.27 7.47 -16.38
C ILE A 133 -12.47 6.14 -15.64
N ILE A 134 -12.19 6.08 -14.35
CA ILE A 134 -12.41 4.87 -13.54
C ILE A 134 -13.89 4.49 -13.50
N GLU A 135 -14.80 5.47 -13.37
CA GLU A 135 -16.23 5.23 -13.44
C GLU A 135 -16.67 4.70 -14.82
N GLY A 136 -16.13 5.28 -15.88
CA GLY A 136 -16.38 4.86 -17.26
C GLY A 136 -15.87 3.46 -17.55
N TYR A 137 -14.64 3.16 -17.12
CA TYR A 137 -14.01 1.84 -17.24
C TYR A 137 -14.91 0.76 -16.62
N ARG A 138 -15.35 0.97 -15.39
CA ARG A 138 -16.29 0.07 -14.70
C ARG A 138 -17.54 -0.24 -15.53
N LYS A 139 -18.20 0.81 -16.03
CA LYS A 139 -19.44 0.68 -16.81
C LYS A 139 -19.22 -0.07 -18.12
N CYS A 140 -18.15 0.27 -18.82
CA CYS A 140 -17.81 -0.37 -20.08
C CYS A 140 -17.33 -1.81 -19.90
N TRP A 141 -16.58 -2.10 -18.84
CA TRP A 141 -16.17 -3.45 -18.48
C TRP A 141 -17.37 -4.38 -18.23
N ALA A 142 -18.33 -3.93 -17.44
CA ALA A 142 -19.56 -4.69 -17.18
C ALA A 142 -20.37 -4.94 -18.46
N GLN A 143 -20.40 -3.97 -19.38
CA GLN A 143 -21.01 -4.16 -20.71
C GLN A 143 -20.23 -5.16 -21.56
N GLY A 144 -18.89 -5.09 -21.58
CA GLY A 144 -18.04 -6.02 -22.30
C GLY A 144 -18.30 -7.47 -21.90
N ASN A 145 -18.32 -7.75 -20.61
CA ASN A 145 -18.62 -9.08 -20.08
C ASN A 145 -19.99 -9.61 -20.51
N SER A 146 -20.99 -8.73 -20.66
CA SER A 146 -22.35 -9.12 -21.06
C SER A 146 -22.56 -9.17 -22.57
N LYS A 147 -21.72 -8.53 -23.37
CA LYS A 147 -21.87 -8.32 -24.81
C LYS A 147 -20.72 -8.91 -25.65
N GLY A 148 -19.74 -9.54 -25.02
CA GLY A 148 -18.70 -10.31 -25.68
C GLY A 148 -17.51 -9.49 -26.20
N PHE A 149 -17.25 -8.32 -25.63
CA PHE A 149 -15.97 -7.60 -25.83
C PHE A 149 -15.21 -7.46 -24.53
N THR A 150 -13.90 -7.33 -24.61
CA THR A 150 -13.02 -7.26 -23.44
C THR A 150 -12.27 -5.93 -23.46
N LEU A 151 -12.30 -5.22 -22.32
CA LEU A 151 -11.43 -4.07 -22.10
C LEU A 151 -10.04 -4.55 -21.60
N PRO A 152 -8.97 -3.79 -21.85
CA PRO A 152 -7.67 -4.08 -21.27
C PRO A 152 -7.68 -3.84 -19.75
N PRO A 153 -6.81 -4.53 -18.98
CA PRO A 153 -6.55 -4.17 -17.59
C PRO A 153 -6.10 -2.71 -17.47
N LEU A 154 -6.46 -2.04 -16.38
CA LEU A 154 -6.17 -0.61 -16.19
C LEU A 154 -5.10 -0.39 -15.12
N VAL A 155 -4.07 0.38 -15.46
CA VAL A 155 -3.07 0.89 -14.52
C VAL A 155 -3.17 2.40 -14.44
N VAL A 156 -3.28 2.92 -13.22
CA VAL A 156 -3.20 4.36 -12.94
C VAL A 156 -1.91 4.62 -12.18
N ARG A 157 -0.96 5.28 -12.82
CA ARG A 157 0.35 5.65 -12.27
C ARG A 157 0.32 7.09 -11.76
N ILE A 158 0.34 7.24 -10.44
CA ILE A 158 0.37 8.56 -9.79
C ILE A 158 1.82 9.00 -9.67
N ILE A 159 2.11 10.24 -10.06
CA ILE A 159 3.44 10.84 -10.05
C ILE A 159 3.39 12.14 -9.25
N GLY A 160 4.25 12.23 -8.24
CA GLY A 160 4.30 13.37 -7.32
C GLY A 160 3.07 13.48 -6.43
N LEU A 161 2.77 14.67 -5.95
CA LEU A 161 1.67 14.97 -5.03
C LEU A 161 0.37 15.28 -5.78
N LEU A 162 -0.68 14.53 -5.45
CA LEU A 162 -2.04 14.73 -5.96
C LEU A 162 -2.98 15.08 -4.80
N LYS A 163 -3.55 16.27 -4.83
CA LYS A 163 -4.48 16.75 -3.79
C LYS A 163 -5.95 16.57 -4.22
N ASN A 164 -6.87 16.59 -3.25
CA ASN A 164 -8.30 16.53 -3.55
C ASN A 164 -8.75 17.61 -4.54
N GLY A 165 -8.17 18.82 -4.46
CA GLY A 165 -8.42 19.91 -5.38
C GLY A 165 -7.97 19.67 -6.82
N ASP A 166 -7.12 18.70 -7.07
CA ASP A 166 -6.63 18.33 -8.41
C ASP A 166 -7.54 17.30 -9.10
N MET A 167 -8.50 16.73 -8.36
CA MET A 167 -9.38 15.68 -8.87
C MET A 167 -10.61 16.24 -9.56
N ASP A 168 -11.02 15.61 -10.66
CA ASP A 168 -12.26 15.92 -11.39
C ASP A 168 -13.51 15.46 -10.65
N TYR A 169 -13.41 14.30 -10.00
CA TYR A 169 -14.51 13.69 -9.27
C TYR A 169 -14.01 12.82 -8.11
N LEU A 170 -14.56 13.05 -6.95
CA LEU A 170 -14.45 12.22 -5.76
C LEU A 170 -15.85 11.95 -5.19
N SER A 171 -16.09 10.78 -4.67
CA SER A 171 -17.25 10.54 -3.78
C SER A 171 -16.97 11.14 -2.39
N GLY A 172 -17.97 11.17 -1.51
CA GLY A 172 -17.77 11.62 -0.13
C GLY A 172 -16.70 10.83 0.63
N ALA A 173 -16.48 9.56 0.26
CA ALA A 173 -15.50 8.67 0.86
C ALA A 173 -14.16 8.58 0.08
N GLY A 174 -13.96 9.35 -0.97
CA GLY A 174 -12.72 9.38 -1.74
C GLY A 174 -12.84 8.97 -3.21
N LEU A 175 -11.70 8.57 -3.82
CA LEU A 175 -11.66 8.07 -5.19
C LEU A 175 -12.35 6.70 -5.28
N GLN A 176 -13.44 6.65 -6.01
CA GLN A 176 -14.30 5.48 -6.03
C GLN A 176 -13.83 4.41 -7.03
N ILE A 177 -13.55 3.22 -6.53
CA ILE A 177 -13.33 2.00 -7.31
C ILE A 177 -14.46 1.02 -6.99
N LYS A 178 -15.48 1.01 -7.84
CA LYS A 178 -16.70 0.27 -7.58
C LYS A 178 -17.03 -0.66 -8.74
N GLY A 179 -17.41 -1.91 -8.46
CA GLY A 179 -18.00 -2.81 -9.45
C GLY A 179 -19.47 -2.47 -9.74
N GLU A 180 -20.03 -3.07 -10.78
CA GLU A 180 -21.46 -2.86 -11.13
C GLU A 180 -22.38 -3.74 -10.28
N ASN A 181 -22.00 -4.98 -10.05
CA ASN A 181 -22.77 -5.93 -9.27
C ASN A 181 -21.82 -6.84 -8.51
N LYS A 182 -22.17 -7.20 -7.29
CA LYS A 182 -21.53 -8.20 -6.40
C LYS A 182 -20.17 -8.73 -6.87
N ALA A 183 -19.08 -8.13 -6.43
CA ALA A 183 -17.72 -8.59 -6.72
C ALA A 183 -17.39 -8.73 -8.23
N THR A 184 -17.75 -7.72 -9.02
CA THR A 184 -17.36 -7.64 -10.44
C THR A 184 -15.84 -7.67 -10.57
N GLU A 185 -15.32 -8.57 -11.40
CA GLU A 185 -13.89 -8.52 -11.74
C GLU A 185 -13.57 -7.20 -12.42
N LEU A 186 -12.55 -6.53 -11.95
CA LEU A 186 -12.14 -5.23 -12.46
C LEU A 186 -10.62 -5.09 -12.25
N PRO A 187 -9.80 -5.59 -13.20
CA PRO A 187 -8.36 -5.64 -13.03
C PRO A 187 -7.74 -4.25 -13.09
N ILE A 188 -7.81 -3.56 -11.95
CA ILE A 188 -7.25 -2.21 -11.75
C ILE A 188 -6.07 -2.28 -10.80
N THR A 189 -4.95 -1.67 -11.20
CA THR A 189 -3.86 -1.31 -10.30
C THR A 189 -3.74 0.21 -10.22
N ILE A 190 -3.74 0.76 -9.00
CA ILE A 190 -3.35 2.14 -8.74
C ILE A 190 -2.02 2.12 -8.02
N GLU A 191 -1.01 2.73 -8.63
CA GLU A 191 0.35 2.67 -8.12
C GLU A 191 1.05 4.02 -8.17
N GLY A 192 1.91 4.25 -7.19
CA GLY A 192 2.81 5.38 -7.19
C GLY A 192 4.09 5.09 -7.98
N VAL A 193 4.62 6.10 -8.65
CA VAL A 193 5.90 6.04 -9.34
C VAL A 193 6.99 6.70 -8.50
N GLY A 194 8.01 5.93 -8.15
CA GLY A 194 9.10 6.41 -7.31
C GLY A 194 8.75 6.45 -5.82
N SER A 195 9.45 7.30 -5.06
CA SER A 195 9.32 7.42 -3.61
C SER A 195 8.46 8.58 -3.13
N ASP A 196 7.98 9.43 -4.04
CA ASP A 196 7.29 10.70 -3.76
C ASP A 196 5.81 10.71 -4.16
N ALA A 197 5.32 9.64 -4.81
CA ALA A 197 3.93 9.56 -5.21
C ALA A 197 3.00 9.56 -3.99
N THR A 198 2.20 10.61 -3.86
CA THR A 198 1.40 10.86 -2.66
C THR A 198 0.01 11.39 -3.03
N ILE A 199 -1.02 10.90 -2.35
CA ILE A 199 -2.36 11.49 -2.36
C ILE A 199 -2.64 12.20 -1.04
N SER A 200 -3.28 13.37 -1.09
CA SER A 200 -3.56 14.18 0.08
C SER A 200 -4.96 14.80 0.04
N GLY A 201 -5.68 14.69 1.14
CA GLY A 201 -7.03 15.24 1.29
C GLY A 201 -8.14 14.32 0.78
N PHE A 202 -7.82 13.11 0.34
CA PHE A 202 -8.78 12.07 -0.03
C PHE A 202 -8.15 10.68 0.13
N GLY A 203 -9.00 9.67 0.19
CA GLY A 203 -8.61 8.26 0.22
C GLY A 203 -9.23 7.48 -0.94
N PHE A 204 -9.33 6.16 -0.80
CA PHE A 204 -9.94 5.25 -1.77
C PHE A 204 -11.21 4.62 -1.20
N ALA A 205 -12.29 4.62 -1.99
CA ALA A 205 -13.55 3.96 -1.67
C ALA A 205 -13.78 2.76 -2.61
N ILE A 206 -13.58 1.55 -2.09
CA ILE A 206 -13.61 0.30 -2.84
C ILE A 206 -14.87 -0.49 -2.47
N SER A 207 -15.63 -0.93 -3.47
CA SER A 207 -16.83 -1.74 -3.20
C SER A 207 -17.28 -2.59 -4.40
N GLN A 208 -17.88 -3.74 -4.12
CA GLN A 208 -18.51 -4.61 -5.13
C GLN A 208 -17.57 -5.03 -6.27
N VAL A 209 -16.28 -5.18 -5.98
CA VAL A 209 -15.23 -5.37 -6.98
C VAL A 209 -14.29 -6.52 -6.61
N THR A 210 -13.75 -7.15 -7.62
CA THR A 210 -12.71 -8.20 -7.50
C THR A 210 -11.48 -7.78 -8.30
N GLY A 211 -10.29 -8.09 -7.79
CA GLY A 211 -9.04 -7.94 -8.53
C GLY A 211 -8.47 -6.53 -8.54
N VAL A 212 -8.47 -5.82 -7.41
CA VAL A 212 -7.88 -4.48 -7.28
C VAL A 212 -6.58 -4.51 -6.47
N GLU A 213 -5.57 -3.82 -6.98
CA GLU A 213 -4.29 -3.62 -6.33
C GLU A 213 -4.05 -2.12 -6.09
N ILE A 214 -3.64 -1.75 -4.86
CA ILE A 214 -3.19 -0.38 -4.53
C ILE A 214 -1.84 -0.48 -3.87
N ARG A 215 -0.83 0.21 -4.46
CA ARG A 215 0.55 0.10 -3.98
C ARG A 215 1.40 1.34 -4.17
N ASN A 216 2.46 1.39 -3.40
CA ASN A 216 3.54 2.38 -3.51
C ASN A 216 3.07 3.84 -3.44
N LEU A 217 2.10 4.12 -2.57
CA LEU A 217 1.53 5.45 -2.39
C LEU A 217 1.72 5.97 -0.96
N GLY A 218 2.03 7.26 -0.83
CA GLY A 218 1.76 8.01 0.39
C GLY A 218 0.28 8.40 0.44
N ILE A 219 -0.40 8.15 1.56
CA ILE A 219 -1.82 8.47 1.75
C ILE A 219 -1.94 9.30 3.01
N MET A 220 -2.30 10.58 2.88
CA MET A 220 -2.32 11.52 3.99
C MET A 220 -3.52 12.47 3.97
N LEU A 221 -3.90 12.95 5.14
CA LEU A 221 -4.94 13.96 5.34
C LEU A 221 -6.29 13.60 4.67
N TYR A 222 -6.56 12.30 4.57
CA TYR A 222 -7.82 11.80 3.99
C TYR A 222 -9.03 12.20 4.86
N ASN A 223 -10.17 12.46 4.20
CA ASN A 223 -11.35 13.04 4.88
C ASN A 223 -12.23 12.01 5.61
N ASP A 224 -12.17 10.75 5.24
CA ASP A 224 -12.89 9.62 5.81
C ASP A 224 -11.84 8.53 6.08
N ASP A 225 -11.93 7.36 5.49
CA ASP A 225 -10.86 6.35 5.57
C ASP A 225 -9.76 6.60 4.52
N GLY A 226 -8.52 6.22 4.82
CA GLY A 226 -7.43 6.21 3.85
C GLY A 226 -7.70 5.23 2.70
N ILE A 227 -8.04 3.98 3.04
CA ILE A 227 -8.58 2.98 2.11
C ILE A 227 -9.79 2.34 2.76
N SER A 228 -10.98 2.56 2.20
CA SER A 228 -12.23 1.98 2.68
C SER A 228 -12.72 0.90 1.73
N VAL A 229 -12.80 -0.35 2.22
CA VAL A 229 -13.43 -1.46 1.50
C VAL A 229 -14.76 -1.77 2.16
N THR A 230 -15.88 -1.56 1.46
CA THR A 230 -17.17 -1.55 2.16
C THR A 230 -18.11 -2.70 1.86
N SER A 231 -18.11 -3.32 0.71
CA SER A 231 -19.07 -4.37 0.37
C SER A 231 -18.57 -5.23 -0.77
N ASN A 232 -18.62 -6.54 -0.58
CA ASN A 232 -18.29 -7.52 -1.62
C ASN A 232 -16.97 -7.23 -2.36
N GLY A 233 -15.96 -6.71 -1.65
CA GLY A 233 -14.60 -6.67 -2.15
C GLY A 233 -13.98 -8.06 -2.10
N LYS A 234 -13.31 -8.49 -3.17
CA LYS A 234 -12.61 -9.78 -3.22
C LYS A 234 -11.28 -9.64 -3.96
N HIS A 235 -10.32 -10.45 -3.54
CA HIS A 235 -9.00 -10.47 -4.16
C HIS A 235 -8.41 -9.05 -4.29
N LEU A 236 -8.32 -8.38 -3.12
CA LEU A 236 -7.76 -7.05 -3.01
C LEU A 236 -6.38 -7.15 -2.38
N TRP A 237 -5.40 -6.52 -3.02
CA TRP A 237 -4.04 -6.46 -2.52
C TRP A 237 -3.61 -5.01 -2.29
N LEU A 238 -3.46 -4.64 -1.02
CA LEU A 238 -3.10 -3.30 -0.56
C LEU A 238 -1.70 -3.40 0.06
N HIS A 239 -0.69 -2.87 -0.63
CA HIS A 239 0.67 -3.14 -0.20
C HIS A 239 1.68 -2.03 -0.50
N ASN A 240 2.78 -2.02 0.23
CA ASN A 240 3.84 -1.04 0.07
C ASN A 240 3.34 0.41 0.05
N ASN A 241 2.40 0.74 0.93
CA ASN A 241 1.90 2.10 1.10
C ASN A 241 2.44 2.71 2.40
N ASP A 242 2.60 4.03 2.43
CA ASP A 242 2.78 4.80 3.65
C ASP A 242 1.45 5.48 3.99
N ILE A 243 0.89 5.17 5.17
CA ILE A 243 -0.38 5.76 5.59
C ILE A 243 -0.14 6.62 6.83
N PHE A 244 -0.48 7.89 6.70
CA PHE A 244 -0.28 8.92 7.71
C PHE A 244 -1.60 9.33 8.35
N TYR A 245 -1.61 10.42 9.09
CA TYR A 245 -2.82 11.01 9.65
C TYR A 245 -3.87 11.30 8.58
N GLY A 246 -5.11 11.02 8.90
CA GLY A 246 -6.26 11.60 8.22
C GLY A 246 -6.53 13.05 8.66
N SER A 247 -7.54 13.64 8.07
CA SER A 247 -8.11 14.90 8.54
C SER A 247 -8.78 14.69 9.90
N THR A 248 -8.64 15.63 10.80
CA THR A 248 -9.32 15.58 12.10
C THR A 248 -10.83 15.50 11.91
N GLY A 249 -11.43 14.43 12.40
CA GLY A 249 -12.87 14.19 12.33
C GLY A 249 -13.64 14.89 13.42
N LYS A 250 -14.94 14.58 13.53
CA LYS A 250 -15.83 15.20 14.51
C LYS A 250 -15.84 14.48 15.86
N ASP A 251 -15.51 13.21 15.86
CA ASP A 251 -15.51 12.38 17.07
C ASP A 251 -14.18 12.53 17.82
N ALA A 252 -14.23 12.41 19.14
CA ALA A 252 -13.05 12.59 20.00
C ALA A 252 -11.91 11.60 19.67
N ASP A 253 -12.24 10.42 19.15
CA ASP A 253 -11.28 9.39 18.73
C ASP A 253 -10.85 9.52 17.26
N GLN A 254 -11.10 10.68 16.63
CA GLN A 254 -10.73 11.00 15.24
C GLN A 254 -9.75 12.17 15.13
N VAL A 255 -8.98 12.44 16.18
CA VAL A 255 -8.00 13.53 16.17
C VAL A 255 -6.94 13.30 15.09
N LYS A 256 -6.51 12.04 14.93
CA LYS A 256 -5.56 11.58 13.91
C LYS A 256 -6.25 11.14 12.59
N GLY A 257 -7.55 11.42 12.41
CA GLY A 257 -8.38 10.96 11.28
C GLY A 257 -9.23 9.74 11.62
N ASP A 258 -9.95 9.19 10.63
CA ASP A 258 -10.70 7.94 10.76
C ASP A 258 -9.81 6.73 10.37
N GLY A 259 -10.37 5.62 9.89
CA GLY A 259 -9.61 4.40 9.60
C GLY A 259 -8.52 4.57 8.54
N ALA A 260 -7.33 4.01 8.79
CA ALA A 260 -6.28 4.03 7.78
C ALA A 260 -6.61 3.03 6.64
N ILE A 261 -6.92 1.76 6.99
CA ILE A 261 -7.43 0.74 6.05
C ILE A 261 -8.59 0.00 6.71
N ASP A 262 -9.81 0.30 6.35
CA ASP A 262 -10.99 -0.42 6.85
C ASP A 262 -11.50 -1.43 5.82
N ILE A 263 -11.72 -2.67 6.22
CA ILE A 263 -12.21 -3.74 5.35
C ILE A 263 -13.49 -4.32 5.94
N LYS A 264 -14.61 -4.05 5.26
CA LYS A 264 -15.97 -4.38 5.71
C LYS A 264 -16.65 -5.27 4.67
N LEU A 265 -17.34 -6.34 5.09
CA LEU A 265 -18.17 -7.20 4.22
C LEU A 265 -17.41 -7.73 2.98
N SER A 266 -16.16 -8.14 3.14
CA SER A 266 -15.25 -8.48 2.05
C SER A 266 -14.42 -9.72 2.37
N GLN A 267 -13.78 -10.31 1.36
CA GLN A 267 -13.06 -11.57 1.46
C GLN A 267 -11.82 -11.59 0.56
N TYR A 268 -10.90 -12.50 0.85
CA TYR A 268 -9.69 -12.69 0.05
C TYR A 268 -8.91 -11.38 -0.11
N CYS A 269 -8.62 -10.72 1.00
CA CYS A 269 -7.83 -9.49 0.99
C CYS A 269 -6.49 -9.71 1.69
N THR A 270 -5.46 -9.02 1.20
CA THR A 270 -4.13 -8.99 1.81
C THR A 270 -3.68 -7.55 1.96
N VAL A 271 -3.26 -7.20 3.17
CA VAL A 271 -2.54 -5.96 3.50
C VAL A 271 -1.12 -6.34 3.86
N SER A 272 -0.15 -5.88 3.09
CA SER A 272 1.24 -6.29 3.30
C SER A 272 2.24 -5.16 3.05
N TYR A 273 3.37 -5.24 3.72
CA TYR A 273 4.45 -4.26 3.55
C TYR A 273 3.97 -2.80 3.59
N THR A 274 2.96 -2.52 4.39
CA THR A 274 2.42 -1.16 4.58
C THR A 274 2.97 -0.57 5.87
N HIS A 275 3.40 0.69 5.81
CA HIS A 275 3.87 1.45 6.95
C HIS A 275 2.76 2.39 7.44
N PHE A 276 2.31 2.20 8.67
CA PHE A 276 1.32 3.02 9.33
C PHE A 276 2.02 3.96 10.30
N PHE A 277 1.97 5.26 10.04
CA PHE A 277 2.62 6.30 10.84
C PHE A 277 1.64 6.87 11.86
N ASP A 278 1.77 6.47 13.12
CA ASP A 278 1.01 7.01 14.25
C ASP A 278 -0.51 7.14 13.99
N CYS A 279 -1.07 6.21 13.20
CA CYS A 279 -2.49 6.23 12.89
C CYS A 279 -3.32 5.94 14.16
N GLY A 280 -4.34 6.75 14.44
CA GLY A 280 -5.20 6.56 15.60
C GLY A 280 -6.07 5.30 15.50
N LYS A 281 -6.53 4.96 14.30
CA LYS A 281 -7.37 3.80 13.98
C LYS A 281 -6.85 3.13 12.72
N CYS A 282 -5.97 2.12 12.84
CA CYS A 282 -5.33 1.56 11.66
C CYS A 282 -6.28 0.75 10.79
N SER A 283 -6.95 -0.28 11.31
CA SER A 283 -7.74 -1.15 10.46
C SER A 283 -8.89 -1.83 11.20
N LEU A 284 -10.12 -1.49 10.83
CA LEU A 284 -11.32 -2.16 11.29
C LEU A 284 -11.73 -3.25 10.30
N LEU A 285 -11.75 -4.49 10.75
CA LEU A 285 -12.25 -5.62 9.99
C LEU A 285 -13.68 -5.92 10.43
N ASP A 286 -14.63 -5.60 9.56
CA ASP A 286 -16.09 -5.60 9.78
C ASP A 286 -16.64 -4.42 10.62
N ALA A 287 -17.69 -3.79 10.10
CA ALA A 287 -18.27 -2.56 10.65
C ALA A 287 -19.22 -2.77 11.83
N ASN A 288 -19.84 -3.94 11.97
CA ASN A 288 -20.84 -4.18 13.01
C ASN A 288 -20.84 -5.63 13.51
N ALA A 289 -21.46 -5.84 14.68
CA ALA A 289 -21.48 -7.13 15.36
C ALA A 289 -22.52 -8.13 14.83
N LYS A 290 -23.15 -7.87 13.67
CA LYS A 290 -24.17 -8.76 13.12
C LYS A 290 -23.52 -9.89 12.33
N SER A 291 -23.90 -11.13 12.65
CA SER A 291 -23.30 -12.34 12.07
C SER A 291 -23.51 -12.51 10.56
N GLU A 292 -24.51 -11.88 9.99
CA GLU A 292 -24.75 -11.88 8.54
C GLU A 292 -23.82 -10.96 7.74
N ASN A 293 -23.11 -10.09 8.45
CA ASN A 293 -22.19 -9.12 7.86
C ASN A 293 -20.73 -9.50 8.16
N TRP A 294 -20.30 -10.61 7.67
CA TRP A 294 -18.98 -11.12 7.95
C TRP A 294 -17.92 -10.70 6.94
N VAL A 295 -16.71 -10.63 7.40
CA VAL A 295 -15.49 -10.45 6.63
C VAL A 295 -14.62 -11.68 6.87
N ASP A 296 -13.94 -12.20 5.87
CA ASP A 296 -13.14 -13.41 6.03
C ASP A 296 -12.00 -13.51 5.03
N GLN A 297 -11.11 -14.48 5.22
CA GLN A 297 -9.92 -14.70 4.42
C GLN A 297 -9.09 -13.41 4.28
N LEU A 298 -8.65 -12.86 5.41
CA LEU A 298 -7.79 -11.69 5.43
C LEU A 298 -6.39 -12.02 5.93
N THR A 299 -5.40 -11.48 5.24
CA THR A 299 -3.99 -11.58 5.62
C THR A 299 -3.41 -10.20 5.90
N TYR A 300 -2.66 -10.10 7.00
CA TYR A 300 -1.82 -8.95 7.33
C TYR A 300 -0.39 -9.46 7.56
N HIS A 301 0.57 -9.05 6.71
CA HIS A 301 1.94 -9.50 6.88
C HIS A 301 2.98 -8.44 6.51
N HIS A 302 4.11 -8.48 7.20
CA HIS A 302 5.24 -7.56 6.99
C HIS A 302 4.85 -6.08 7.02
N ASN A 303 3.78 -5.74 7.75
CA ASN A 303 3.39 -4.36 7.97
C ASN A 303 4.17 -3.79 9.17
N TRP A 304 4.41 -2.49 9.15
CA TRP A 304 4.95 -1.73 10.26
C TRP A 304 3.85 -0.87 10.87
N PHE A 305 3.41 -1.23 12.07
CA PHE A 305 2.50 -0.43 12.88
C PHE A 305 3.33 0.44 13.81
N ASP A 306 3.73 1.61 13.31
CA ASP A 306 4.74 2.48 13.89
C ASP A 306 4.08 3.56 14.76
N HIS A 307 4.17 3.40 16.08
CA HIS A 307 3.57 4.27 17.12
C HIS A 307 2.05 4.47 16.99
N THR A 308 1.37 3.54 16.38
CA THR A 308 -0.08 3.60 16.14
C THR A 308 -0.88 3.33 17.43
N ASP A 309 -2.11 3.88 17.52
CA ASP A 309 -2.88 3.74 18.75
C ASP A 309 -3.57 2.38 18.84
N GLN A 310 -4.44 2.05 17.90
CA GLN A 310 -5.33 0.89 17.98
C GLN A 310 -5.75 0.32 16.61
N ARG A 311 -6.41 -0.85 16.66
CA ARG A 311 -6.90 -1.57 15.48
C ARG A 311 -5.78 -1.99 14.53
N ASN A 312 -4.81 -2.73 15.05
CA ASN A 312 -3.62 -3.13 14.29
C ASN A 312 -3.59 -4.66 13.93
N PRO A 313 -4.64 -5.28 13.33
CA PRO A 313 -6.00 -4.82 13.08
C PRO A 313 -7.00 -5.15 14.22
N ARG A 314 -8.22 -4.57 14.20
CA ARG A 314 -9.36 -5.00 15.00
C ARG A 314 -10.18 -6.04 14.25
N CYS A 315 -10.07 -7.31 14.65
CA CYS A 315 -10.70 -8.47 14.03
C CYS A 315 -12.10 -8.72 14.60
N ARG A 316 -13.12 -8.71 13.75
CA ARG A 316 -14.53 -8.91 14.14
C ARG A 316 -15.22 -9.86 13.17
N ASN A 317 -16.09 -10.75 13.68
CA ASN A 317 -16.96 -11.69 12.94
C ASN A 317 -16.27 -12.69 12.00
N GLY A 318 -15.04 -12.45 11.54
CA GLY A 318 -14.32 -13.32 10.61
C GLY A 318 -13.74 -14.56 11.29
N ARG A 319 -13.57 -15.62 10.51
CA ARG A 319 -13.13 -16.93 11.00
C ARG A 319 -11.76 -17.33 10.45
N MET A 320 -11.16 -16.54 9.55
CA MET A 320 -9.91 -16.84 8.86
C MET A 320 -9.06 -15.56 8.73
N PHE A 321 -8.57 -15.05 9.86
CA PHE A 321 -7.63 -13.93 9.88
C PHE A 321 -6.22 -14.46 10.14
N HIS A 322 -5.29 -14.16 9.24
CA HIS A 322 -3.88 -14.50 9.38
C HIS A 322 -3.05 -13.23 9.54
N VAL A 323 -2.37 -13.09 10.68
CA VAL A 323 -1.55 -11.93 11.03
C VAL A 323 -0.15 -12.44 11.34
N TYR A 324 0.81 -12.23 10.41
CA TYR A 324 2.13 -12.81 10.57
C TYR A 324 3.27 -11.88 10.13
N ASN A 325 4.41 -12.03 10.75
CA ASN A 325 5.64 -11.25 10.48
C ASN A 325 5.41 -9.72 10.41
N ASN A 326 4.46 -9.18 11.19
CA ASN A 326 4.31 -7.74 11.32
C ASN A 326 5.19 -7.22 12.46
N TYR A 327 5.64 -5.99 12.32
CA TYR A 327 6.31 -5.26 13.37
C TYR A 327 5.32 -4.27 14.02
N PHE A 328 5.04 -4.51 15.30
CA PHE A 328 4.22 -3.65 16.14
C PHE A 328 5.18 -2.87 17.05
N ASP A 329 5.23 -1.57 16.86
CA ASP A 329 6.23 -0.69 17.44
C ASP A 329 5.58 0.46 18.18
N GLY A 330 5.63 0.45 19.53
CA GLY A 330 5.11 1.53 20.35
C GLY A 330 3.59 1.72 20.30
N ASN A 331 2.79 0.65 20.22
CA ASN A 331 1.34 0.79 20.09
C ASN A 331 0.71 1.27 21.39
N ALA A 332 0.05 2.44 21.35
CA ALA A 332 -0.44 3.15 22.52
C ALA A 332 -1.59 2.45 23.24
N LEU A 333 -2.53 1.82 22.53
CA LEU A 333 -3.65 1.10 23.12
C LEU A 333 -3.53 -0.40 22.92
N TYR A 334 -3.64 -0.89 21.70
CA TYR A 334 -3.50 -2.32 21.45
C TYR A 334 -3.03 -2.64 20.02
N GLY A 335 -2.31 -3.72 19.90
CA GLY A 335 -1.97 -4.32 18.63
C GLY A 335 -3.18 -4.99 17.98
N ILE A 336 -3.33 -6.30 18.12
CA ILE A 336 -4.46 -7.06 17.56
C ILE A 336 -5.66 -6.98 18.50
N GLY A 337 -6.79 -6.48 18.02
CA GLY A 337 -8.05 -6.44 18.76
C GLY A 337 -8.97 -7.60 18.36
N MET A 338 -9.50 -8.35 19.34
CA MET A 338 -10.33 -9.52 19.10
C MET A 338 -11.75 -9.33 19.60
N ALA A 339 -12.75 -9.41 18.71
CA ALA A 339 -14.14 -9.25 19.07
C ALA A 339 -15.09 -10.09 18.20
N CYS A 340 -16.36 -10.16 18.58
CA CYS A 340 -17.47 -10.78 17.83
C CYS A 340 -17.21 -12.24 17.43
N GLY A 341 -16.47 -12.99 18.24
CA GLY A 341 -16.22 -14.41 18.00
C GLY A 341 -15.24 -14.70 16.87
N SER A 342 -14.38 -13.75 16.50
CA SER A 342 -13.41 -13.92 15.43
C SER A 342 -12.35 -14.98 15.73
N SER A 343 -11.76 -15.54 14.68
CA SER A 343 -10.61 -16.47 14.76
C SER A 343 -9.42 -15.84 14.03
N THR A 344 -8.31 -15.69 14.75
CA THR A 344 -7.08 -15.13 14.22
C THR A 344 -5.91 -16.06 14.47
N PHE A 345 -5.12 -16.37 13.45
CA PHE A 345 -3.82 -16.99 13.62
C PHE A 345 -2.76 -15.89 13.61
N ALA A 346 -2.09 -15.70 14.73
CA ALA A 346 -1.00 -14.75 14.91
C ALA A 346 0.32 -15.51 15.05
N GLU A 347 1.22 -15.39 14.07
CA GLU A 347 2.49 -16.10 14.07
C GLU A 347 3.66 -15.22 13.63
N GLY A 348 4.83 -15.44 14.22
CA GLY A 348 6.07 -14.80 13.78
C GLY A 348 6.09 -13.28 13.87
N ASN A 349 5.17 -12.65 14.61
CA ASN A 349 5.15 -11.20 14.76
C ASN A 349 6.15 -10.73 15.83
N TYR A 350 6.57 -9.47 15.72
CA TYR A 350 7.39 -8.81 16.71
C TYR A 350 6.65 -7.62 17.32
N PHE A 351 6.49 -7.61 18.63
CA PHE A 351 5.87 -6.54 19.40
C PHE A 351 6.91 -5.88 20.30
N ARG A 352 7.09 -4.57 20.16
CA ARG A 352 7.99 -3.75 20.98
C ARG A 352 7.20 -2.59 21.61
N ASN A 353 7.27 -2.45 22.92
CA ASN A 353 6.61 -1.37 23.66
C ASN A 353 5.11 -1.21 23.31
N CYS A 354 4.40 -2.33 23.16
CA CYS A 354 2.97 -2.32 22.93
C CYS A 354 2.23 -2.40 24.26
N GLN A 355 1.30 -1.49 24.55
CA GLN A 355 0.55 -1.55 25.79
C GLN A 355 -0.14 -2.91 25.95
N PHE A 356 -0.89 -3.33 24.95
CA PHE A 356 -1.51 -4.65 24.85
C PHE A 356 -1.21 -5.26 23.48
N PRO A 357 -0.27 -6.20 23.34
CA PRO A 357 -0.01 -6.88 22.05
C PRO A 357 -1.27 -7.47 21.43
N VAL A 358 -2.12 -8.10 22.25
CA VAL A 358 -3.46 -8.53 21.87
C VAL A 358 -4.43 -8.10 22.94
N LEU A 359 -5.54 -7.51 22.53
CA LEU A 359 -6.64 -7.17 23.43
C LEU A 359 -7.87 -7.96 23.01
N ASN A 360 -8.39 -8.80 23.92
CA ASN A 360 -9.55 -9.66 23.66
C ASN A 360 -10.78 -9.15 24.42
N SER A 361 -11.82 -8.83 23.70
CA SER A 361 -13.01 -8.15 24.24
C SER A 361 -13.62 -8.87 25.44
N ALA A 362 -13.83 -8.12 26.52
CA ALA A 362 -14.47 -8.53 27.75
C ALA A 362 -13.77 -9.69 28.51
N GLN A 363 -12.51 -9.94 28.23
CA GLN A 363 -11.69 -10.95 28.92
C GLN A 363 -10.21 -10.52 28.96
N GLY A 364 -9.36 -11.32 29.58
CA GLY A 364 -7.91 -11.07 29.62
C GLY A 364 -7.57 -9.66 30.11
N SER A 365 -6.72 -9.00 29.35
CA SER A 365 -6.26 -7.64 29.61
C SER A 365 -7.38 -6.59 29.59
N ASP A 366 -8.34 -6.69 28.67
CA ASP A 366 -9.49 -5.77 28.58
C ASP A 366 -10.34 -5.79 29.85
N LYS A 367 -10.57 -6.97 30.40
CA LYS A 367 -11.32 -7.13 31.65
C LYS A 367 -10.54 -6.66 32.85
N GLN A 368 -9.25 -6.93 32.93
CA GLN A 368 -8.41 -6.47 34.03
C GLN A 368 -8.35 -4.95 34.07
N MET A 369 -8.14 -4.31 32.95
CA MET A 369 -8.13 -2.87 32.84
C MET A 369 -9.46 -2.22 33.29
N LEU A 370 -10.61 -2.82 32.95
CA LEU A 370 -11.90 -2.36 33.44
C LEU A 370 -11.97 -2.38 34.98
N VAL A 371 -11.48 -3.43 35.62
CA VAL A 371 -11.43 -3.53 37.09
C VAL A 371 -10.52 -2.47 37.69
N GLU A 372 -9.34 -2.26 37.11
CA GLU A 372 -8.40 -1.24 37.58
C GLU A 372 -9.00 0.18 37.50
N LYS A 373 -9.64 0.53 36.39
CA LYS A 373 -10.30 1.84 36.21
C LYS A 373 -11.49 2.02 37.15
N GLN A 374 -12.26 0.99 37.43
CA GLN A 374 -13.34 1.03 38.41
C GLN A 374 -12.80 1.30 39.82
N ILE A 375 -11.70 0.67 40.21
CA ILE A 375 -11.05 0.91 41.53
C ILE A 375 -10.54 2.36 41.61
N ALA A 376 -10.02 2.90 40.50
CA ALA A 376 -9.52 4.28 40.42
C ALA A 376 -10.63 5.35 40.30
N ASN A 377 -11.91 4.97 40.31
CA ASN A 377 -13.06 5.87 40.06
C ASN A 377 -12.95 6.67 38.75
N VAL A 378 -12.29 6.12 37.74
CA VAL A 378 -12.23 6.70 36.40
C VAL A 378 -13.54 6.36 35.68
N GLU A 379 -14.25 7.37 35.22
CA GLU A 379 -15.47 7.17 34.43
C GLU A 379 -15.11 6.58 33.08
N ILE A 380 -15.41 5.30 32.90
CA ILE A 380 -15.29 4.60 31.61
C ILE A 380 -16.58 3.84 31.34
N SER A 381 -16.83 3.64 30.07
CA SER A 381 -17.84 2.71 29.61
C SER A 381 -17.58 1.32 30.27
N ASN A 382 -18.57 0.73 30.88
CA ASN A 382 -18.53 -0.64 31.42
C ASN A 382 -18.23 -1.72 30.36
N LYS A 383 -17.87 -1.30 29.16
CA LYS A 383 -17.74 -2.13 27.96
C LYS A 383 -16.30 -2.35 27.50
N GLY A 384 -15.29 -1.74 28.15
CA GLY A 384 -13.90 -1.82 27.71
C GLY A 384 -13.60 -1.10 26.38
N TYR A 385 -12.40 -1.26 25.87
CA TYR A 385 -11.98 -0.65 24.61
C TYR A 385 -12.66 -1.26 23.37
N LEU A 386 -13.14 -2.50 23.47
CA LEU A 386 -13.73 -3.23 22.36
C LEU A 386 -15.27 -3.29 22.44
N SER A 387 -15.89 -2.31 23.11
CA SER A 387 -17.35 -2.09 23.16
C SER A 387 -18.14 -3.22 23.88
N GLY A 388 -17.49 -4.07 24.67
CA GLY A 388 -18.12 -5.18 25.42
C GLY A 388 -18.69 -6.28 24.50
N GLU A 389 -18.21 -6.36 23.29
CA GLU A 389 -18.56 -7.40 22.35
C GLU A 389 -18.03 -8.77 22.83
N LYS A 390 -18.52 -9.87 22.27
CA LYS A 390 -17.95 -11.18 22.56
C LYS A 390 -16.50 -11.22 22.10
N GLY A 391 -15.62 -11.84 22.89
CA GLY A 391 -14.23 -12.03 22.49
C GLY A 391 -14.09 -13.00 21.31
N GLY A 392 -12.88 -13.08 20.76
CA GLY A 392 -12.46 -14.03 19.74
C GLY A 392 -11.38 -14.99 20.26
N VAL A 393 -10.90 -15.91 19.43
CA VAL A 393 -9.76 -16.78 19.75
C VAL A 393 -8.61 -16.48 18.83
N THR A 394 -7.50 -16.04 19.43
CA THR A 394 -6.21 -15.88 18.74
C THR A 394 -5.36 -17.12 19.01
N LYS A 395 -5.07 -17.92 17.97
CA LYS A 395 -4.00 -18.91 18.02
C LYS A 395 -2.66 -18.17 17.95
N TRP A 396 -1.82 -18.41 18.93
CA TRP A 396 -0.57 -17.67 19.12
C TRP A 396 0.63 -18.59 19.01
N TRP A 397 1.47 -18.37 18.01
CA TRP A 397 2.64 -19.21 17.80
C TRP A 397 3.85 -18.37 17.37
N ASN A 398 4.99 -18.65 18.01
CA ASN A 398 6.31 -18.10 17.63
C ASN A 398 6.32 -16.57 17.46
N ASN A 399 5.64 -15.82 18.34
CA ASN A 399 5.70 -14.37 18.37
C ASN A 399 6.68 -13.89 19.45
N ILE A 400 7.28 -12.72 19.24
CA ILE A 400 8.14 -12.05 20.23
C ILE A 400 7.42 -10.85 20.81
N VAL A 401 7.43 -10.75 22.14
CA VAL A 401 6.94 -9.58 22.87
C VAL A 401 8.08 -8.99 23.69
N LYS A 402 8.44 -7.75 23.40
CA LYS A 402 9.45 -6.97 24.13
C LYS A 402 8.78 -5.77 24.78
N ASN A 403 8.59 -5.87 26.09
CA ASN A 403 7.93 -4.86 26.90
C ASN A 403 6.45 -4.64 26.52
N ALA A 404 5.56 -5.19 27.33
CA ALA A 404 4.13 -4.99 27.23
C ALA A 404 3.54 -4.79 28.64
N ARG A 405 2.44 -4.06 28.74
CA ARG A 405 1.73 -3.90 30.01
C ARG A 405 1.15 -5.23 30.46
N SER A 406 0.45 -5.92 29.59
CA SER A 406 -0.02 -7.28 29.86
C SER A 406 -0.36 -8.06 28.57
N LEU A 407 -0.22 -9.36 28.67
CA LEU A 407 -0.68 -10.36 27.71
C LEU A 407 -0.95 -11.65 28.48
N TYR A 408 -2.19 -12.11 28.48
CA TYR A 408 -2.58 -13.33 29.17
C TYR A 408 -2.78 -14.48 28.19
N THR A 409 -2.00 -15.55 28.39
CA THR A 409 -2.27 -16.84 27.74
C THR A 409 -3.26 -17.67 28.56
N GLN A 410 -3.76 -18.79 28.02
CA GLN A 410 -4.58 -19.75 28.77
C GLN A 410 -3.87 -20.28 30.03
N ASN A 411 -2.54 -20.24 30.05
CA ASN A 411 -1.73 -20.73 31.17
C ASN A 411 -1.46 -19.66 32.23
N THR A 412 -1.45 -18.38 31.85
CA THR A 412 -1.15 -17.26 32.74
C THR A 412 -2.38 -16.47 33.19
N ALA A 413 -3.51 -16.65 32.53
CA ALA A 413 -4.76 -16.01 32.90
C ALA A 413 -5.26 -16.51 34.27
N VAL A 414 -5.84 -15.62 35.07
CA VAL A 414 -6.43 -15.94 36.38
C VAL A 414 -7.45 -17.09 36.29
N LYS A 415 -8.15 -17.15 35.15
CA LYS A 415 -9.02 -18.27 34.76
C LYS A 415 -8.64 -18.65 33.34
N SER A 416 -8.40 -19.92 33.11
CA SER A 416 -7.93 -20.48 31.83
C SER A 416 -8.78 -20.15 30.60
N TYR A 417 -9.98 -19.66 30.78
CA TYR A 417 -10.89 -19.23 29.73
C TYR A 417 -10.95 -17.70 29.55
N SER A 418 -10.21 -16.93 30.36
CA SER A 418 -10.15 -15.46 30.32
C SER A 418 -8.79 -14.99 29.80
N PHE A 419 -8.40 -15.44 28.62
CA PHE A 419 -7.11 -15.16 27.99
C PHE A 419 -7.23 -14.13 26.88
N ASP A 420 -6.12 -13.49 26.54
CA ASP A 420 -5.98 -12.67 25.33
C ASP A 420 -5.64 -13.56 24.12
N VAL A 421 -4.75 -14.52 24.32
CA VAL A 421 -4.29 -15.45 23.29
C VAL A 421 -4.30 -16.90 23.80
N TYR A 422 -4.47 -17.83 22.88
CA TYR A 422 -4.27 -19.26 23.12
C TYR A 422 -2.92 -19.67 22.51
N GLU A 423 -1.93 -19.83 23.37
CA GLU A 423 -0.59 -20.19 22.99
C GLU A 423 -0.48 -21.68 22.69
N VAL A 424 0.11 -22.02 21.56
CA VAL A 424 0.32 -23.40 21.10
C VAL A 424 1.80 -23.75 21.07
N GLU A 425 2.11 -25.05 21.19
CA GLU A 425 3.48 -25.55 21.20
C GLU A 425 4.02 -25.83 19.79
N SER A 426 3.15 -26.02 18.82
CA SER A 426 3.51 -26.19 17.41
C SER A 426 2.58 -25.45 16.48
N ARG A 427 3.10 -25.12 15.28
CA ARG A 427 2.34 -24.37 14.27
C ARG A 427 1.03 -25.08 13.86
N ASP A 428 1.06 -26.37 13.73
CA ASP A 428 -0.04 -27.22 13.24
C ASP A 428 -0.92 -27.77 14.38
N GLU A 429 -0.72 -27.32 15.60
CA GLU A 429 -1.58 -27.72 16.71
C GLU A 429 -3.03 -27.27 16.48
N VAL A 430 -3.96 -28.21 16.63
CA VAL A 430 -5.39 -27.97 16.53
C VAL A 430 -5.94 -27.55 17.89
N ILE A 431 -6.55 -26.38 17.96
CA ILE A 431 -7.21 -25.92 19.20
C ILE A 431 -8.52 -26.66 19.39
N PRO A 432 -8.72 -27.35 20.56
CA PRO A 432 -9.94 -28.07 20.81
C PRO A 432 -11.20 -27.19 20.75
N SER A 433 -12.29 -27.71 20.21
CA SER A 433 -13.56 -26.98 20.10
C SER A 433 -14.20 -26.62 21.46
N SER A 434 -13.71 -27.22 22.55
CA SER A 434 -14.07 -26.87 23.92
C SER A 434 -13.48 -25.56 24.38
N VAL A 435 -12.39 -25.09 23.74
CA VAL A 435 -11.78 -23.77 23.99
C VAL A 435 -12.67 -22.70 23.40
N LYS A 436 -13.28 -21.91 24.26
CA LYS A 436 -14.21 -20.85 23.88
C LYS A 436 -13.93 -19.59 24.70
N THR A 437 -14.27 -18.47 24.12
CA THR A 437 -14.21 -17.18 24.80
C THR A 437 -15.29 -17.06 25.87
N LEU A 438 -15.07 -16.16 26.81
CA LEU A 438 -16.10 -15.77 27.78
C LEU A 438 -17.38 -15.30 27.06
N ASN A 439 -18.51 -15.44 27.75
CA ASN A 439 -19.83 -14.99 27.30
C ASN A 439 -20.35 -15.67 26.01
N GLY A 440 -20.17 -16.99 25.91
CA GLY A 440 -20.73 -17.78 24.81
C GLY A 440 -20.12 -17.53 23.46
N GLY A 441 -18.82 -17.22 23.45
CA GLY A 441 -18.04 -17.07 22.24
C GLY A 441 -17.93 -18.35 21.40
N THR A 442 -17.46 -18.18 20.20
CA THR A 442 -17.18 -19.26 19.27
C THR A 442 -15.82 -19.90 19.58
N SER A 443 -15.66 -21.19 19.26
CA SER A 443 -14.35 -21.85 19.25
C SER A 443 -13.50 -21.34 18.10
N TYR A 444 -12.20 -21.56 18.16
CA TYR A 444 -11.29 -21.31 17.03
C TYR A 444 -11.67 -22.16 15.81
N SER A 445 -11.54 -21.62 14.62
CA SER A 445 -11.95 -22.30 13.38
C SER A 445 -10.98 -23.36 12.88
N ASN A 446 -9.72 -23.34 13.34
CA ASN A 446 -8.62 -24.17 12.85
C ASN A 446 -8.41 -24.10 11.32
N PHE A 447 -8.67 -22.94 10.73
CA PHE A 447 -8.54 -22.73 9.28
C PHE A 447 -7.09 -22.91 8.79
N ASP A 448 -6.13 -22.59 9.64
CA ASP A 448 -4.68 -22.64 9.37
C ASP A 448 -4.15 -24.09 9.21
N THR A 449 -4.92 -25.08 9.68
CA THR A 449 -4.61 -26.51 9.49
C THR A 449 -5.50 -27.17 8.43
N SER A 450 -6.27 -26.41 7.67
CA SER A 450 -7.17 -26.90 6.64
C SER A 450 -6.60 -26.74 5.23
N ASP A 451 -7.08 -27.53 4.26
CA ASP A 451 -6.72 -27.43 2.84
C ASP A 451 -7.12 -26.09 2.21
N SER A 452 -7.95 -25.29 2.89
CA SER A 452 -8.34 -23.96 2.44
C SER A 452 -7.38 -22.85 2.87
N PHE A 453 -6.28 -23.19 3.51
CA PHE A 453 -5.25 -22.25 3.89
C PHE A 453 -4.10 -22.26 2.86
N TYR A 454 -3.63 -21.09 2.50
CA TYR A 454 -2.51 -20.96 1.56
C TYR A 454 -1.17 -21.36 2.21
N SER A 455 -0.23 -21.81 1.41
CA SER A 455 1.12 -22.11 1.88
C SER A 455 1.90 -20.81 2.12
N CYS A 456 2.54 -20.71 3.30
CA CYS A 456 3.48 -19.64 3.61
C CYS A 456 4.63 -20.19 4.47
N THR A 457 5.77 -19.52 4.37
CA THR A 457 6.92 -19.77 5.23
C THR A 457 7.26 -18.46 5.93
N PRO A 458 6.77 -18.26 7.17
CA PRO A 458 7.09 -17.05 7.93
C PRO A 458 8.59 -16.91 8.17
N ASP A 459 9.08 -15.67 8.16
CA ASP A 459 10.43 -15.34 8.60
C ASP A 459 10.59 -15.55 10.11
N ALA A 460 11.81 -15.71 10.57
CA ALA A 460 12.09 -15.77 11.99
C ALA A 460 11.67 -14.45 12.66
N PRO A 461 10.91 -14.48 13.76
CA PRO A 461 10.38 -13.24 14.36
C PRO A 461 11.47 -12.27 14.82
N GLU A 462 12.68 -12.76 15.14
CA GLU A 462 13.84 -11.94 15.49
C GLU A 462 14.28 -11.01 14.36
N ASP A 463 14.10 -11.45 13.10
CA ASP A 463 14.52 -10.74 11.91
C ASP A 463 13.47 -9.74 11.41
N VAL A 464 12.22 -9.88 11.86
CA VAL A 464 11.07 -9.08 11.37
C VAL A 464 11.30 -7.57 11.46
N PRO A 465 11.81 -6.99 12.57
CA PRO A 465 12.08 -5.56 12.60
C PRO A 465 13.08 -5.12 11.51
N ALA A 466 14.15 -5.88 11.31
CA ALA A 466 15.16 -5.57 10.31
C ALA A 466 14.62 -5.69 8.87
N ILE A 467 13.78 -6.70 8.61
CA ILE A 467 13.13 -6.91 7.30
C ILE A 467 12.16 -5.76 7.02
N VAL A 468 11.26 -5.49 7.95
CA VAL A 468 10.18 -4.51 7.81
C VAL A 468 10.71 -3.08 7.70
N MET A 469 11.71 -2.72 8.49
CA MET A 469 12.35 -1.39 8.45
C MET A 469 13.38 -1.23 7.33
N SER A 470 13.65 -2.26 6.53
CA SER A 470 14.61 -2.15 5.42
C SER A 470 14.07 -1.27 4.30
N LYS A 471 14.95 -0.79 3.43
CA LYS A 471 14.55 0.00 2.24
C LYS A 471 13.62 -0.75 1.27
N TYR A 472 13.53 -2.06 1.39
CA TYR A 472 12.63 -2.93 0.61
C TYR A 472 11.52 -3.53 1.48
N GLY A 473 11.40 -3.06 2.72
CA GLY A 473 10.41 -3.50 3.68
C GLY A 473 9.06 -2.80 3.52
N ALA A 474 8.46 -2.42 4.64
CA ALA A 474 7.19 -1.73 4.68
C ALA A 474 7.29 -0.30 4.13
N GLY A 475 6.20 0.15 3.51
CA GLY A 475 6.09 1.48 2.93
C GLY A 475 6.44 1.54 1.45
N ARG A 476 6.45 2.76 0.95
CA ARG A 476 6.81 3.09 -0.45
C ARG A 476 8.25 2.74 -0.77
N CYS A 477 8.54 2.67 -2.07
CA CYS A 477 9.89 2.46 -2.60
C CYS A 477 10.94 3.27 -1.82
N GLU A 478 11.95 2.59 -1.30
CA GLU A 478 13.01 3.19 -0.49
C GLU A 478 12.49 3.99 0.74
N GLN A 479 11.39 3.55 1.33
CA GLN A 479 10.70 4.16 2.48
C GLN A 479 10.14 5.57 2.22
N GLY A 480 9.78 5.88 0.99
CA GLY A 480 9.23 7.17 0.61
C GLY A 480 10.19 8.35 0.78
N ASP A 481 9.76 9.52 0.33
CA ASP A 481 10.53 10.77 0.46
C ASP A 481 10.18 11.55 1.74
N PHE A 482 8.97 11.36 2.29
CA PHE A 482 8.58 11.95 3.57
C PHE A 482 9.39 11.29 4.70
N LYS A 483 10.14 12.08 5.46
CA LYS A 483 10.98 11.60 6.53
C LYS A 483 10.43 12.05 7.87
N TRP A 484 10.14 11.09 8.71
CA TRP A 484 9.77 11.27 10.11
C TRP A 484 10.48 10.24 10.97
N GLN A 485 10.90 10.64 12.15
CA GLN A 485 11.49 9.74 13.12
C GLN A 485 10.86 9.99 14.48
N PHE A 486 10.27 8.94 15.04
CA PHE A 486 9.66 8.99 16.36
C PHE A 486 10.72 9.04 17.46
N ASP A 487 10.42 9.73 18.53
CA ASP A 487 11.17 9.66 19.79
C ASP A 487 10.62 8.53 20.65
N ASN A 488 11.19 7.36 20.50
CA ASN A 488 10.75 6.15 21.20
C ASN A 488 10.77 6.25 22.73
N SER A 489 11.45 7.25 23.30
CA SER A 489 11.48 7.46 24.75
C SER A 489 10.29 8.28 25.27
N ILE A 490 9.61 9.04 24.40
CA ILE A 490 8.53 9.98 24.75
C ILE A 490 7.21 9.55 24.14
N GLN A 491 7.23 9.03 22.91
CA GLN A 491 6.02 8.80 22.11
C GLN A 491 5.48 7.38 22.23
N ASP A 492 6.26 6.45 22.71
CA ASP A 492 5.81 5.09 22.96
C ASP A 492 4.62 5.10 23.94
N GLU A 493 3.56 4.39 23.59
CA GLU A 493 2.30 4.29 24.37
C GLU A 493 1.52 5.62 24.50
N ASN A 494 1.78 6.61 23.64
CA ASN A 494 1.09 7.90 23.65
C ASN A 494 0.03 7.97 22.55
N GLU A 495 -1.22 8.22 22.93
CA GLU A 495 -2.37 8.41 22.01
C GLU A 495 -2.48 9.83 21.48
N GLU A 496 -1.67 10.78 21.96
CA GLU A 496 -1.79 12.18 21.60
C GLU A 496 -1.35 12.44 20.15
N LEU A 497 -1.96 13.45 19.54
CA LEU A 497 -1.55 13.92 18.22
C LEU A 497 -0.18 14.58 18.31
N ILE A 498 0.73 14.18 17.43
CA ILE A 498 2.02 14.84 17.29
C ILE A 498 1.86 16.02 16.32
N ASP A 499 1.81 17.23 16.91
CA ASP A 499 1.56 18.47 16.15
C ASP A 499 2.60 18.71 15.06
N ASP A 500 3.86 18.44 15.34
CA ASP A 500 4.95 18.63 14.36
C ASP A 500 4.79 17.69 13.17
N LEU A 501 4.48 16.40 13.38
CA LEU A 501 4.17 15.46 12.30
C LEU A 501 2.96 15.96 11.50
N LYS A 502 1.89 16.41 12.17
CA LYS A 502 0.72 16.94 11.48
C LYS A 502 1.05 18.16 10.62
N ASN A 503 1.86 19.08 11.13
CA ASN A 503 2.30 20.29 10.42
C ASN A 503 3.16 19.92 9.20
N ASP A 504 4.06 18.95 9.35
CA ASP A 504 4.88 18.47 8.24
C ASP A 504 4.03 17.83 7.13
N LEU A 505 3.00 17.04 7.49
CA LEU A 505 2.07 16.48 6.50
C LEU A 505 1.26 17.58 5.78
N VAL A 506 0.81 18.60 6.48
CA VAL A 506 0.05 19.73 5.88
C VAL A 506 0.94 20.55 4.96
N SER A 507 2.21 20.72 5.29
CA SER A 507 3.19 21.49 4.52
C SER A 507 3.90 20.69 3.44
N TYR A 508 3.66 19.35 3.36
CA TYR A 508 4.32 18.49 2.39
C TYR A 508 4.09 18.96 0.96
N LEU A 509 5.19 19.04 0.21
CA LEU A 509 5.21 19.44 -1.20
C LEU A 509 6.05 18.42 -2.00
N SER A 510 5.59 18.10 -3.19
CA SER A 510 6.40 17.34 -4.14
C SER A 510 7.55 18.21 -4.66
N THR A 511 8.73 17.62 -4.76
CA THR A 511 9.91 18.23 -5.40
C THR A 511 9.95 17.98 -6.92
N LEU A 512 8.96 17.30 -7.46
CA LEU A 512 8.83 17.05 -8.90
C LEU A 512 8.68 18.35 -9.67
N VAL A 513 9.57 18.59 -10.64
CA VAL A 513 9.53 19.73 -11.55
C VAL A 513 8.84 19.39 -12.87
N GLY A 514 8.98 18.14 -13.35
CA GLY A 514 8.40 17.68 -14.60
C GLY A 514 9.06 16.42 -15.15
N TYR A 515 9.04 16.26 -16.47
CA TYR A 515 9.64 15.14 -17.18
C TYR A 515 10.79 15.59 -18.08
N PHE A 516 11.67 14.65 -18.44
CA PHE A 516 12.70 14.86 -19.46
C PHE A 516 12.29 14.39 -20.87
N GLY A 517 11.05 14.03 -21.11
CA GLY A 517 10.57 13.58 -22.42
C GLY A 517 10.44 14.69 -23.45
N THR A 518 10.11 14.31 -24.68
CA THR A 518 9.92 15.21 -25.82
C THR A 518 8.83 16.28 -25.61
N ASN A 519 8.05 16.13 -24.59
CA ASN A 519 6.89 16.96 -24.26
C ASN A 519 7.13 17.96 -23.13
N ILE A 520 8.35 18.08 -22.61
CA ILE A 520 8.70 19.17 -21.70
C ILE A 520 8.80 20.45 -22.51
N LYS A 521 7.73 21.17 -22.57
CA LYS A 521 7.75 22.54 -23.09
C LYS A 521 8.38 23.44 -22.02
N ASN A 522 9.63 23.78 -22.26
CA ASN A 522 10.37 24.87 -21.59
C ASN A 522 10.32 24.87 -20.07
N GLY A 523 11.30 24.25 -19.56
CA GLY A 523 11.83 24.33 -18.24
C GLY A 523 11.12 25.21 -17.24
N GLY A 524 10.80 24.64 -16.22
CA GLY A 524 10.61 25.38 -15.03
C GLY A 524 9.18 25.73 -14.74
N GLY A 525 8.92 25.48 -13.64
CA GLY A 525 7.80 26.01 -12.93
C GLY A 525 6.70 24.98 -12.82
N THR A 526 6.55 24.54 -11.63
CA THR A 526 5.27 24.03 -11.13
C THR A 526 4.49 23.14 -12.11
N GLY A 527 5.11 22.06 -12.53
CA GLY A 527 4.38 20.95 -13.13
C GLY A 527 3.44 21.26 -14.28
N ASN A 528 3.66 22.31 -15.02
CA ASN A 528 2.75 22.70 -16.09
C ASN A 528 3.22 22.16 -17.44
N SER A 529 3.47 20.88 -17.51
CA SER A 529 3.54 20.16 -18.77
C SER A 529 2.16 19.61 -19.14
N GLY A 530 1.14 20.42 -18.97
CA GLY A 530 -0.23 20.09 -19.36
C GLY A 530 -0.41 19.98 -20.88
N GLY A 531 0.61 19.53 -21.61
CA GLY A 531 0.55 19.43 -23.04
C GLY A 531 0.03 18.13 -23.60
N ASP A 532 -0.01 17.07 -22.86
CA ASP A 532 -0.14 15.75 -23.48
C ASP A 532 -1.16 14.80 -22.88
N ALA A 533 -2.05 15.31 -22.07
CA ALA A 533 -3.26 14.56 -21.74
C ALA A 533 -4.11 14.20 -22.98
N GLU A 534 -3.87 14.87 -24.10
CA GLU A 534 -4.63 14.62 -25.33
C GLU A 534 -4.26 13.31 -26.04
N LYS A 535 -3.15 12.65 -25.68
CA LYS A 535 -2.64 11.49 -26.44
C LYS A 535 -2.74 10.14 -25.76
N ASN A 536 -3.38 10.07 -24.60
CA ASN A 536 -3.59 8.77 -23.94
C ASN A 536 -4.74 7.95 -24.55
N GLU A 537 -5.31 8.38 -25.67
CA GLU A 537 -6.40 7.64 -26.30
C GLU A 537 -5.98 6.26 -26.79
N ASP A 538 -4.70 6.11 -27.21
CA ASP A 538 -4.13 4.87 -27.73
C ASP A 538 -2.76 4.57 -27.06
N TYR A 539 -2.59 4.94 -25.78
CA TYR A 539 -1.33 4.74 -25.11
C TYR A 539 -0.99 3.26 -24.97
N VAL A 540 0.04 2.85 -25.69
CA VAL A 540 0.75 1.58 -25.48
C VAL A 540 2.13 1.93 -24.93
N PRO A 541 2.54 1.39 -23.77
CA PRO A 541 3.86 1.66 -23.21
C PRO A 541 4.94 1.41 -24.27
N SER A 542 5.83 2.38 -24.48
CA SER A 542 6.82 2.33 -25.55
C SER A 542 7.76 1.11 -25.47
N TYR A 543 7.98 0.58 -24.29
CA TYR A 543 8.76 -0.64 -24.09
C TYR A 543 8.04 -1.91 -24.57
N LEU A 544 6.73 -1.87 -24.78
CA LEU A 544 5.97 -2.98 -25.38
C LEU A 544 6.04 -2.97 -26.92
N ASN A 545 6.42 -1.85 -27.52
CA ASN A 545 6.43 -1.66 -28.97
C ASN A 545 7.79 -1.91 -29.65
N ASN A 546 8.77 -2.49 -28.96
CA ASN A 546 10.13 -2.74 -29.51
C ASN A 546 10.80 -1.53 -30.17
N SER A 547 10.43 -0.28 -29.80
CA SER A 547 11.07 0.90 -30.35
C SER A 547 12.37 1.21 -29.61
N THR A 548 13.45 1.45 -30.33
CA THR A 548 14.81 1.61 -29.80
C THR A 548 15.23 3.06 -29.51
N ALA A 549 14.34 4.04 -29.68
CA ALA A 549 14.68 5.44 -29.48
C ALA A 549 14.47 5.91 -28.04
N ILE A 550 15.47 6.49 -27.42
CA ILE A 550 15.44 7.09 -26.07
C ILE A 550 15.36 8.62 -26.20
N PRO A 551 14.43 9.31 -25.51
CA PRO A 551 14.36 10.78 -25.56
C PRO A 551 15.56 11.46 -24.89
N SER A 552 15.80 12.72 -25.28
CA SER A 552 16.93 13.53 -24.80
C SER A 552 16.84 13.89 -23.33
N VAL A 553 17.92 13.70 -22.60
CA VAL A 553 18.14 14.28 -21.28
C VAL A 553 18.86 15.63 -21.48
N ALA A 554 18.13 16.73 -21.32
CA ALA A 554 18.76 18.04 -21.31
C ALA A 554 19.41 18.29 -19.94
N TYR A 555 20.72 18.20 -19.86
CA TYR A 555 21.45 18.76 -18.72
C TYR A 555 21.33 20.28 -18.78
N GLY A 556 20.68 20.87 -17.76
CA GLY A 556 20.76 22.32 -17.59
C GLY A 556 22.21 22.73 -17.47
N THR A 557 22.62 23.78 -18.22
CA THR A 557 23.89 24.44 -18.09
C THR A 557 23.96 25.19 -16.75
N GLY A 558 23.95 24.43 -15.66
CA GLY A 558 24.27 24.97 -14.34
C GLY A 558 25.75 25.22 -14.26
N THR A 559 26.13 26.39 -13.79
CA THR A 559 27.51 26.81 -13.53
C THR A 559 28.26 25.70 -12.80
N SER A 560 29.38 25.26 -13.35
CA SER A 560 30.24 24.21 -12.80
C SER A 560 30.63 24.57 -11.36
N THR A 561 30.08 23.91 -10.39
CA THR A 561 30.53 24.03 -9.02
C THR A 561 31.70 23.09 -8.80
N ASP A 562 32.74 23.56 -8.11
CA ASP A 562 33.93 22.77 -7.74
C ASP A 562 33.61 21.77 -6.62
N LYS A 563 32.39 21.19 -6.63
CA LYS A 563 31.92 20.25 -5.62
C LYS A 563 31.65 18.90 -6.23
N TRP A 564 31.87 17.85 -5.43
CA TRP A 564 31.53 16.49 -5.76
C TRP A 564 30.05 16.25 -5.45
N HIS A 565 29.37 15.55 -6.33
CA HIS A 565 27.98 15.13 -6.13
C HIS A 565 27.84 13.63 -6.36
N LYS A 566 27.03 12.98 -5.53
CA LYS A 566 26.55 11.64 -5.84
C LYS A 566 25.53 11.70 -6.98
N ILE A 567 25.23 10.54 -7.59
CA ILE A 567 24.20 10.46 -8.64
C ILE A 567 22.81 10.86 -8.10
N ASP A 568 22.59 10.71 -6.81
CA ASP A 568 21.35 11.12 -6.11
C ASP A 568 21.25 12.64 -5.87
N GLY A 569 22.22 13.42 -6.36
CA GLY A 569 22.26 14.87 -6.18
C GLY A 569 22.91 15.35 -4.88
N THR A 570 23.23 14.44 -3.94
CA THR A 570 23.88 14.81 -2.68
C THR A 570 25.25 15.42 -2.93
N THR A 571 25.47 16.65 -2.43
CA THR A 571 26.77 17.33 -2.49
C THR A 571 27.72 16.77 -1.42
N LEU A 572 28.92 16.40 -1.83
CA LEU A 572 29.97 15.96 -0.93
C LEU A 572 30.95 17.10 -0.64
N SER A 573 31.38 17.21 0.61
CA SER A 573 32.35 18.20 1.04
C SER A 573 33.78 17.90 0.53
N ASN A 574 34.08 16.63 0.25
CA ASN A 574 35.38 16.15 -0.21
C ASN A 574 35.24 15.15 -1.36
N ALA A 575 36.34 14.78 -2.00
CA ALA A 575 36.37 13.68 -2.95
C ALA A 575 35.92 12.36 -2.27
N PRO A 576 35.03 11.58 -2.91
CA PRO A 576 34.48 10.37 -2.29
C PRO A 576 35.55 9.28 -2.10
N ASP A 577 35.53 8.63 -0.95
CA ASP A 577 36.45 7.54 -0.60
C ASP A 577 35.90 6.14 -0.94
N SER A 578 34.62 6.05 -1.30
CA SER A 578 33.94 4.78 -1.65
C SER A 578 33.82 4.59 -3.16
N ARG A 579 33.77 3.33 -3.59
CA ARG A 579 33.47 3.01 -5.00
C ARG A 579 32.06 3.46 -5.35
N GLY A 580 31.90 4.15 -6.47
CA GLY A 580 30.61 4.65 -6.90
C GLY A 580 30.71 5.58 -8.12
N VAL A 581 29.59 6.09 -8.53
CA VAL A 581 29.48 7.05 -9.64
C VAL A 581 29.16 8.42 -9.05
N TYR A 582 30.00 9.40 -9.41
CA TYR A 582 29.93 10.76 -8.89
C TYR A 582 29.98 11.78 -10.03
N VAL A 583 29.56 13.00 -9.77
CA VAL A 583 29.68 14.14 -10.71
C VAL A 583 30.61 15.18 -10.07
N TYR A 584 31.62 15.60 -10.80
CA TYR A 584 32.53 16.66 -10.38
C TYR A 584 32.82 17.56 -11.58
N LYS A 585 32.65 18.87 -11.40
CA LYS A 585 32.78 19.89 -12.50
C LYS A 585 31.95 19.55 -13.73
N GLY A 586 30.73 19.05 -13.51
CA GLY A 586 29.84 18.60 -14.58
C GLY A 586 30.27 17.32 -15.29
N LYS A 587 31.32 16.64 -14.82
CA LYS A 587 31.79 15.37 -15.39
C LYS A 587 31.52 14.23 -14.44
N LYS A 588 31.02 13.13 -15.00
CA LYS A 588 30.86 11.87 -14.27
C LYS A 588 32.22 11.26 -14.00
N ILE A 589 32.46 10.88 -12.76
CA ILE A 589 33.67 10.18 -12.31
C ILE A 589 33.24 8.87 -11.66
N VAL A 590 33.81 7.77 -12.11
CA VAL A 590 33.64 6.45 -11.50
C VAL A 590 34.88 6.21 -10.61
N ARG A 591 34.69 5.95 -9.34
CA ARG A 591 35.73 5.59 -8.38
C ARG A 591 35.55 4.18 -7.85
#